data_8d3055dfe508eb2a06b47633abc8a879
#
_entry.id   8d3055dfe508eb2a06b47633abc8a879
#
_cell.length_a   1.000
_cell.length_b   1.000
_cell.length_c   1.000
_cell.angle_alpha   90.00
_cell.angle_beta   90.00
_cell.angle_gamma   90.00
#
_symmetry.space_group_name_H-M   'P 1'
#
loop_
_entity.id
_entity.type
_entity.pdbx_description
1 polymer ?
#
loop_
_entity_poly.entity_id
_entity_poly.type
_entity_poly.pdbx_seq_one_letter_code
_entity_poly.pdbx_strand_id
1 'polypeptide(L)'
;MMLRILTFLTLLTQTRASDPFADGQFKWKSSPPLVAAAQRPEDPCDAIKDPTVVFHEGRWHLFCTIRSEKRTHQIEYLNFTDWKDADKAPRHILKLHDGYFCAPQVFYFTPLKKWCLLYQTADEKRKPSLQPTLVMSDKLDDPAAWSKPVILWDKSWPACPHAIDFWLICDATHARLFFTSNNGKLWRSDAPLADFPKGFTEPKLVLEGDLFEASATYKIKGREEYLTLIEAQGGGGRYFKAWTAPRLDAEWKPLATTLEKSFASRLNTTFPDGAKPWAQSISHGELLRSGSDEKLEIDPANLKLLYQGVTDEEMAGKPYGKIPWRLGLLELVP
;
A
#
# COMPACT_ATOMS: atom_id res chain seq x y z
N MET A 1 -67.34 -25.83 -17.14
CA MET A 1 -66.30 -25.04 -17.80
C MET A 1 -65.27 -24.68 -16.76
N MET A 2 -64.19 -25.49 -16.62
CA MET A 2 -63.14 -25.33 -15.59
C MET A 2 -62.04 -24.45 -16.16
N LEU A 3 -61.81 -23.30 -15.53
CA LEU A 3 -60.78 -22.36 -15.85
C LEU A 3 -59.45 -22.82 -15.18
N ARG A 4 -58.45 -23.24 -15.97
CA ARG A 4 -57.10 -23.54 -15.46
C ARG A 4 -56.26 -22.26 -15.40
N ILE A 5 -55.93 -21.80 -14.23
CA ILE A 5 -55.02 -20.69 -14.01
C ILE A 5 -53.58 -21.26 -14.12
N LEU A 6 -52.84 -20.83 -15.15
CA LEU A 6 -51.41 -21.12 -15.30
C LEU A 6 -50.63 -20.06 -14.51
N THR A 7 -50.03 -20.45 -13.39
CA THR A 7 -49.10 -19.61 -12.63
C THR A 7 -47.72 -19.68 -13.30
N PHE A 8 -47.29 -18.57 -13.90
CA PHE A 8 -45.93 -18.42 -14.41
C PHE A 8 -44.98 -18.12 -13.20
N LEU A 9 -44.15 -19.06 -12.86
CA LEU A 9 -43.05 -18.87 -11.93
C LEU A 9 -41.89 -18.21 -12.68
N THR A 10 -41.72 -16.88 -12.53
CA THR A 10 -40.54 -16.16 -13.01
C THR A 10 -39.35 -16.48 -12.09
N LEU A 11 -38.44 -17.36 -12.52
CA LEU A 11 -37.13 -17.51 -11.88
C LEU A 11 -36.34 -16.21 -12.10
N LEU A 12 -36.24 -15.38 -11.06
CA LEU A 12 -35.23 -14.33 -10.98
C LEU A 12 -33.86 -15.01 -10.80
N THR A 13 -33.12 -15.17 -11.89
CA THR A 13 -31.70 -15.49 -11.83
C THR A 13 -30.98 -14.27 -11.23
N GLN A 14 -30.72 -14.30 -9.93
CA GLN A 14 -29.72 -13.40 -9.33
C GLN A 14 -28.37 -13.75 -9.97
N THR A 15 -27.90 -12.91 -10.88
CA THR A 15 -26.51 -12.93 -11.32
C THR A 15 -25.66 -12.63 -10.07
N ARG A 16 -25.03 -13.66 -9.52
CA ARG A 16 -24.01 -13.51 -8.49
C ARG A 16 -22.93 -12.60 -9.06
N ALA A 17 -22.65 -11.47 -8.44
CA ALA A 17 -21.49 -10.65 -8.80
C ALA A 17 -20.26 -11.58 -8.87
N SER A 18 -19.48 -11.49 -9.94
CA SER A 18 -18.27 -12.29 -10.10
C SER A 18 -17.33 -12.00 -8.94
N ASP A 19 -16.78 -13.05 -8.35
CA ASP A 19 -15.77 -12.89 -7.29
C ASP A 19 -14.40 -12.59 -7.94
N PRO A 20 -13.87 -11.37 -7.83
CA PRO A 20 -12.63 -10.99 -8.51
C PRO A 20 -11.41 -11.77 -8.00
N PHE A 21 -11.49 -12.38 -6.81
CA PHE A 21 -10.46 -13.25 -6.28
C PHE A 21 -10.52 -14.68 -6.84
N ALA A 22 -11.63 -15.08 -7.46
CA ALA A 22 -11.74 -16.38 -8.11
C ALA A 22 -11.20 -16.36 -9.54
N ASP A 23 -11.44 -15.28 -10.29
CA ASP A 23 -11.07 -15.17 -11.70
C ASP A 23 -9.93 -14.17 -11.99
N GLY A 24 -9.54 -13.37 -11.00
CA GLY A 24 -8.50 -12.35 -11.12
C GLY A 24 -8.87 -11.20 -12.05
N GLN A 25 -10.17 -10.93 -12.22
CA GLN A 25 -10.65 -9.83 -13.04
C GLN A 25 -11.09 -8.67 -12.16
N PHE A 26 -10.35 -7.58 -12.23
CA PHE A 26 -10.62 -6.37 -11.48
C PHE A 26 -10.98 -5.23 -12.42
N LYS A 27 -11.96 -4.41 -12.02
CA LYS A 27 -12.32 -3.17 -12.70
C LYS A 27 -12.42 -2.06 -11.67
N TRP A 28 -11.83 -0.93 -11.96
CA TRP A 28 -11.72 0.16 -11.01
C TRP A 28 -12.33 1.45 -11.56
N LYS A 29 -12.88 2.25 -10.62
CA LYS A 29 -13.24 3.64 -10.87
C LYS A 29 -12.35 4.53 -10.01
N SER A 30 -11.63 5.46 -10.64
CA SER A 30 -10.76 6.41 -9.93
C SER A 30 -11.55 7.61 -9.44
N SER A 31 -11.22 8.10 -8.27
CA SER A 31 -11.57 9.46 -7.84
C SER A 31 -10.83 10.50 -8.67
N PRO A 32 -11.21 11.79 -8.62
CA PRO A 32 -10.27 12.89 -8.88
C PRO A 32 -9.05 12.83 -7.96
N PRO A 33 -7.96 13.59 -8.23
CA PRO A 33 -6.86 13.74 -7.27
C PRO A 33 -7.40 14.22 -5.91
N LEU A 34 -7.02 13.55 -4.83
CA LEU A 34 -7.51 13.83 -3.47
C LEU A 34 -6.48 14.58 -2.62
N VAL A 35 -5.19 14.34 -2.87
CA VAL A 35 -4.10 15.02 -2.15
C VAL A 35 -2.97 15.31 -3.12
N ALA A 36 -2.56 16.57 -3.20
CA ALA A 36 -1.42 17.03 -3.98
C ALA A 36 -0.24 17.41 -3.09
N ALA A 37 0.95 17.54 -3.67
CA ALA A 37 2.15 17.96 -2.97
C ALA A 37 2.00 19.40 -2.42
N ALA A 38 2.35 19.59 -1.15
CA ALA A 38 2.23 20.89 -0.49
C ALA A 38 3.21 21.90 -1.07
N GLN A 39 2.70 23.09 -1.45
CA GLN A 39 3.48 24.18 -2.00
C GLN A 39 3.85 25.16 -0.87
N ARG A 40 4.82 24.77 -0.03
CA ARG A 40 5.35 25.63 1.04
C ARG A 40 6.32 26.67 0.42
N PRO A 41 6.16 27.96 0.73
CA PRO A 41 7.03 29.00 0.12
C PRO A 41 8.52 28.76 0.34
N GLU A 42 8.90 28.27 1.53
CA GLU A 42 10.28 28.01 1.93
C GLU A 42 10.84 26.70 1.39
N ASP A 43 9.96 25.74 1.02
CA ASP A 43 10.34 24.39 0.57
C ASP A 43 9.16 23.71 -0.15
N PRO A 44 8.89 24.08 -1.40
CA PRO A 44 7.82 23.47 -2.18
C PRO A 44 8.12 22.00 -2.43
N CYS A 45 7.11 21.14 -2.23
CA CYS A 45 7.25 19.72 -2.49
C CYS A 45 7.01 19.40 -3.97
N ASP A 46 7.88 18.57 -4.55
CA ASP A 46 7.74 18.07 -5.92
C ASP A 46 6.64 17.01 -6.01
N ALA A 47 6.51 16.17 -4.96
CA ALA A 47 5.62 15.01 -4.97
C ALA A 47 5.08 14.68 -3.57
N ILE A 48 3.92 14.00 -3.57
CA ILE A 48 3.39 13.23 -2.44
C ILE A 48 3.18 11.80 -2.90
N LYS A 49 3.73 10.82 -2.16
CA LYS A 49 3.87 9.42 -2.58
C LYS A 49 3.71 8.45 -1.44
N ASP A 50 3.76 7.14 -1.78
CA ASP A 50 3.90 6.03 -0.85
C ASP A 50 2.89 6.12 0.32
N PRO A 51 1.56 6.23 0.05
CA PRO A 51 0.59 6.48 1.10
C PRO A 51 0.32 5.22 1.93
N THR A 52 0.16 5.42 3.24
CA THR A 52 -0.43 4.45 4.16
C THR A 52 -1.50 5.12 5.00
N VAL A 53 -2.60 4.40 5.30
CA VAL A 53 -3.76 5.02 5.95
C VAL A 53 -4.51 4.07 6.87
N VAL A 54 -5.00 4.59 8.00
CA VAL A 54 -5.94 3.90 8.88
C VAL A 54 -7.16 4.78 9.18
N PHE A 55 -8.31 4.14 9.37
CA PHE A 55 -9.48 4.81 9.92
C PHE A 55 -9.58 4.51 11.42
N HIS A 56 -9.53 5.55 12.24
CA HIS A 56 -9.57 5.43 13.70
C HIS A 56 -10.34 6.61 14.29
N GLU A 57 -11.19 6.35 15.27
CA GLU A 57 -12.00 7.36 15.98
C GLU A 57 -12.72 8.35 15.05
N GLY A 58 -13.32 7.83 13.96
CA GLY A 58 -14.09 8.62 13.02
C GLY A 58 -13.28 9.47 12.04
N ARG A 59 -11.97 9.28 11.98
CA ARG A 59 -11.04 10.03 11.11
C ARG A 59 -10.10 9.11 10.34
N TRP A 60 -9.71 9.56 9.17
CA TRP A 60 -8.61 8.98 8.40
C TRP A 60 -7.29 9.59 8.87
N HIS A 61 -6.31 8.74 9.13
CA HIS A 61 -4.95 9.11 9.48
C HIS A 61 -4.05 8.66 8.35
N LEU A 62 -3.60 9.61 7.55
CA LEU A 62 -2.79 9.40 6.35
C LEU A 62 -1.34 9.77 6.64
N PHE A 63 -0.44 8.84 6.35
CA PHE A 63 1.01 9.07 6.33
C PHE A 63 1.50 8.85 4.90
N CYS A 64 2.34 9.72 4.41
CA CYS A 64 2.83 9.63 3.04
C CYS A 64 4.24 10.22 2.92
N THR A 65 4.98 9.75 1.94
CA THR A 65 6.27 10.34 1.58
C THR A 65 6.04 11.68 0.87
N ILE A 66 6.75 12.71 1.30
CA ILE A 66 6.93 13.95 0.55
C ILE A 66 8.34 14.02 -0.03
N ARG A 67 8.49 14.66 -1.18
CA ARG A 67 9.76 14.89 -1.84
C ARG A 67 9.95 16.38 -2.09
N SER A 68 11.07 16.92 -1.60
CA SER A 68 11.50 18.29 -1.89
C SER A 68 13.02 18.36 -2.10
N GLU A 69 13.54 19.46 -2.58
CA GLU A 69 14.99 19.63 -2.76
C GLU A 69 15.72 19.70 -1.43
N LYS A 70 15.17 20.42 -0.47
CA LYS A 70 15.82 20.61 0.85
C LYS A 70 15.76 19.39 1.73
N ARG A 71 14.66 18.61 1.66
CA ARG A 71 14.38 17.52 2.59
C ARG A 71 14.69 16.14 2.01
N THR A 72 14.96 16.05 0.69
CA THR A 72 14.98 14.80 -0.02
C THR A 72 13.64 14.06 0.10
N HIS A 73 13.55 13.02 0.94
CA HIS A 73 12.34 12.28 1.25
C HIS A 73 12.11 12.28 2.76
N GLN A 74 10.90 12.65 3.18
CA GLN A 74 10.45 12.59 4.56
C GLN A 74 8.97 12.19 4.62
N ILE A 75 8.44 11.91 5.80
CA ILE A 75 7.03 11.52 5.98
C ILE A 75 6.22 12.73 6.45
N GLU A 76 5.11 12.95 5.78
CA GLU A 76 4.07 13.91 6.15
C GLU A 76 2.85 13.18 6.67
N TYR A 77 2.24 13.71 7.72
CA TYR A 77 1.00 13.22 8.33
C TYR A 77 -0.13 14.21 8.13
N LEU A 78 -1.32 13.69 7.78
CA LEU A 78 -2.57 14.40 7.68
C LEU A 78 -3.67 13.63 8.40
N ASN A 79 -4.65 14.32 9.00
CA ASN A 79 -5.88 13.66 9.43
C ASN A 79 -7.13 14.45 9.01
N PHE A 80 -8.17 13.72 8.60
CA PHE A 80 -9.39 14.30 8.06
C PHE A 80 -10.58 13.33 8.26
N THR A 81 -11.80 13.82 8.11
CA THR A 81 -13.03 13.00 8.23
C THR A 81 -13.56 12.53 6.87
N ASP A 82 -13.39 13.36 5.85
CA ASP A 82 -13.90 13.09 4.49
C ASP A 82 -12.74 13.27 3.48
N TRP A 83 -12.61 12.36 2.54
CA TRP A 83 -11.59 12.38 1.49
C TRP A 83 -11.64 13.65 0.62
N LYS A 84 -12.82 14.24 0.41
CA LYS A 84 -12.96 15.51 -0.33
C LYS A 84 -12.26 16.70 0.33
N ASP A 85 -11.99 16.61 1.64
CA ASP A 85 -11.32 17.64 2.42
C ASP A 85 -9.85 17.31 2.74
N ALA A 86 -9.37 16.14 2.29
CA ALA A 86 -8.03 15.63 2.60
C ALA A 86 -6.91 16.61 2.22
N ASP A 87 -7.01 17.24 1.04
CA ASP A 87 -5.98 18.21 0.57
C ASP A 87 -5.89 19.48 1.43
N LYS A 88 -6.99 19.83 2.11
CA LYS A 88 -7.09 21.01 2.97
C LYS A 88 -6.74 20.71 4.44
N ALA A 89 -6.55 19.43 4.78
CA ALA A 89 -6.22 19.04 6.14
C ALA A 89 -4.90 19.65 6.62
N PRO A 90 -4.76 19.94 7.91
CA PRO A 90 -3.46 20.31 8.49
C PRO A 90 -2.39 19.27 8.16
N ARG A 91 -1.21 19.74 7.79
CA ARG A 91 -0.09 18.90 7.34
C ARG A 91 1.08 19.01 8.30
N HIS A 92 1.57 17.87 8.77
CA HIS A 92 2.65 17.78 9.74
C HIS A 92 3.80 16.93 9.19
N ILE A 93 4.94 17.55 8.89
CA ILE A 93 6.15 16.80 8.56
C ILE A 93 6.67 16.18 9.87
N LEU A 94 6.78 14.86 9.90
CA LEU A 94 7.23 14.14 11.10
C LEU A 94 8.73 14.39 11.35
N LYS A 95 9.12 14.43 12.61
CA LYS A 95 10.52 14.60 13.06
C LYS A 95 11.04 13.27 13.61
N LEU A 96 11.12 12.25 12.75
CA LEU A 96 11.48 10.88 13.15
C LEU A 96 12.98 10.61 13.03
N HIS A 97 13.62 11.20 12.04
CA HIS A 97 15.02 10.94 11.69
C HIS A 97 15.62 12.16 10.98
N ASP A 98 16.92 12.36 11.10
CA ASP A 98 17.64 13.36 10.31
C ASP A 98 17.91 12.80 8.90
N GLY A 99 17.61 13.58 7.85
CA GLY A 99 17.84 13.23 6.46
C GLY A 99 16.75 12.37 5.84
N TYR A 100 17.12 11.26 5.18
CA TYR A 100 16.24 10.42 4.38
C TYR A 100 15.43 9.43 5.23
N PHE A 101 14.09 9.52 5.16
CA PHE A 101 13.17 8.51 5.66
C PHE A 101 11.83 8.59 4.93
N CYS A 102 11.30 7.45 4.47
CA CYS A 102 10.12 7.42 3.61
C CYS A 102 9.46 6.04 3.52
N ALA A 103 8.48 5.90 2.62
CA ALA A 103 7.71 4.70 2.36
C ALA A 103 7.11 4.11 3.65
N PRO A 104 6.18 4.86 4.30
CA PRO A 104 5.62 4.46 5.59
C PRO A 104 4.58 3.36 5.46
N GLN A 105 4.42 2.59 6.55
CA GLN A 105 3.27 1.73 6.83
C GLN A 105 2.82 1.96 8.27
N VAL A 106 1.55 2.32 8.48
CA VAL A 106 0.95 2.52 9.82
C VAL A 106 0.02 1.37 10.18
N PHE A 107 0.08 0.86 11.41
CA PHE A 107 -0.85 -0.13 11.97
C PHE A 107 -0.85 -0.10 13.50
N TYR A 108 -1.91 -0.63 14.11
CA TYR A 108 -1.97 -0.84 15.56
C TYR A 108 -1.45 -2.24 15.90
N PHE A 109 -0.42 -2.32 16.72
CA PHE A 109 0.13 -3.60 17.15
C PHE A 109 -0.52 -4.03 18.47
N THR A 110 -1.50 -4.90 18.37
CA THR A 110 -2.38 -5.33 19.47
C THR A 110 -1.63 -5.90 20.67
N PRO A 111 -0.58 -6.74 20.51
CA PRO A 111 0.12 -7.31 21.67
C PRO A 111 0.80 -6.27 22.56
N LEU A 112 1.30 -5.18 22.00
CA LEU A 112 1.92 -4.08 22.74
C LEU A 112 0.97 -2.90 23.01
N LYS A 113 -0.23 -2.92 22.43
CA LYS A 113 -1.21 -1.83 22.49
C LYS A 113 -0.62 -0.50 22.03
N LYS A 114 0.12 -0.52 20.91
CA LYS A 114 0.82 0.63 20.34
C LYS A 114 0.49 0.81 18.87
N TRP A 115 0.40 2.05 18.45
CA TRP A 115 0.52 2.40 17.04
C TRP A 115 1.96 2.20 16.60
N CYS A 116 2.15 1.59 15.45
CA CYS A 116 3.42 1.37 14.81
C CYS A 116 3.47 2.14 13.50
N LEU A 117 4.57 2.81 13.23
CA LEU A 117 4.90 3.38 11.94
C LEU A 117 6.23 2.77 11.49
N LEU A 118 6.15 1.84 10.55
CA LEU A 118 7.28 1.25 9.86
C LEU A 118 7.63 2.15 8.67
N TYR A 119 8.90 2.34 8.39
CA TYR A 119 9.40 3.12 7.25
C TYR A 119 10.84 2.72 6.94
N GLN A 120 11.38 3.21 5.83
CA GLN A 120 12.78 2.97 5.49
C GLN A 120 13.68 4.17 5.82
N THR A 121 14.88 3.87 6.31
CA THR A 121 15.98 4.82 6.49
C THR A 121 17.22 4.34 5.75
N ALA A 122 18.18 5.23 5.51
CA ALA A 122 19.46 4.87 4.90
C ALA A 122 20.54 4.71 5.96
N ASP A 123 21.31 3.61 5.87
CA ASP A 123 22.53 3.36 6.64
C ASP A 123 23.59 2.73 5.73
N GLU A 124 24.51 3.56 5.22
CA GLU A 124 25.53 3.13 4.26
C GLU A 124 26.54 2.12 4.85
N LYS A 125 26.56 1.96 6.19
CA LYS A 125 27.42 0.98 6.86
C LYS A 125 26.82 -0.43 6.86
N ARG A 126 25.55 -0.56 6.46
CA ARG A 126 24.82 -1.83 6.43
C ARG A 126 24.63 -2.36 5.01
N LYS A 127 24.31 -3.63 4.92
CA LYS A 127 23.90 -4.32 3.70
C LYS A 127 22.59 -5.07 3.98
N PRO A 128 21.50 -4.79 3.25
CA PRO A 128 21.35 -3.64 2.32
C PRO A 128 21.45 -2.29 3.03
N SER A 129 21.68 -1.19 2.31
CA SER A 129 21.83 0.15 2.92
C SER A 129 20.49 0.75 3.37
N LEU A 130 19.37 0.40 2.74
CA LEU A 130 18.05 0.78 3.24
C LEU A 130 17.61 -0.21 4.33
N GLN A 131 17.15 0.33 5.44
CA GLN A 131 16.84 -0.42 6.65
C GLN A 131 15.38 -0.25 7.07
N PRO A 132 14.68 -1.35 7.44
CA PRO A 132 13.35 -1.27 8.04
C PRO A 132 13.44 -0.66 9.44
N THR A 133 12.83 0.50 9.60
CA THR A 133 12.89 1.29 10.82
C THR A 133 11.49 1.49 11.37
N LEU A 134 11.32 1.33 12.67
CA LEU A 134 10.05 1.37 13.38
C LEU A 134 10.07 2.45 14.45
N VAL A 135 8.97 3.19 14.56
CA VAL A 135 8.63 4.00 15.74
C VAL A 135 7.26 3.60 16.25
N MET A 136 7.00 3.79 17.53
CA MET A 136 5.74 3.46 18.19
C MET A 136 5.18 4.66 18.96
N SER A 137 3.83 4.69 19.09
CA SER A 137 3.13 5.72 19.86
C SER A 137 1.88 5.16 20.54
N ASP A 138 1.50 5.77 21.68
CA ASP A 138 0.17 5.58 22.28
C ASP A 138 -0.90 6.43 21.60
N LYS A 139 -0.50 7.47 20.86
CA LYS A 139 -1.37 8.47 20.25
C LYS A 139 -1.09 8.57 18.77
N LEU A 140 -2.07 8.15 17.96
CA LEU A 140 -1.97 8.19 16.49
C LEU A 140 -2.04 9.62 15.94
N ASP A 141 -2.81 10.46 16.58
CA ASP A 141 -3.15 11.82 16.17
C ASP A 141 -2.13 12.89 16.61
N ASP A 142 -1.13 12.51 17.41
CA ASP A 142 -0.07 13.41 17.86
C ASP A 142 1.23 13.17 17.07
N PRO A 143 1.57 14.03 16.09
CA PRO A 143 2.77 13.87 15.27
C PRO A 143 4.08 13.96 16.05
N ALA A 144 4.06 14.40 17.31
CA ALA A 144 5.23 14.50 18.17
C ALA A 144 5.38 13.32 19.16
N ALA A 145 4.37 12.44 19.27
CA ALA A 145 4.33 11.37 20.28
C ALA A 145 5.09 10.08 19.88
N TRP A 146 5.71 10.05 18.71
CA TRP A 146 6.43 8.88 18.23
C TRP A 146 7.74 8.64 19.03
N SER A 147 8.02 7.39 19.34
CA SER A 147 9.21 6.95 20.04
C SER A 147 10.50 7.24 19.27
N LYS A 148 11.65 7.01 19.88
CA LYS A 148 12.92 6.92 19.15
C LYS A 148 12.87 5.78 18.14
N PRO A 149 13.50 5.94 16.96
CA PRO A 149 13.58 4.90 15.93
C PRO A 149 14.30 3.63 16.40
N VAL A 150 13.79 2.48 15.96
CA VAL A 150 14.41 1.17 16.14
C VAL A 150 14.55 0.51 14.78
N ILE A 151 15.76 0.13 14.39
CA ILE A 151 16.01 -0.66 13.19
C ILE A 151 15.63 -2.11 13.51
N LEU A 152 14.75 -2.73 12.67
CA LEU A 152 14.27 -4.08 12.91
C LEU A 152 15.35 -5.16 12.67
N TRP A 153 16.28 -4.92 11.75
CA TRP A 153 17.41 -5.82 11.52
C TRP A 153 18.58 -5.48 12.44
N ASP A 154 19.03 -6.43 13.22
CA ASP A 154 20.16 -6.27 14.14
C ASP A 154 21.52 -6.39 13.46
N LYS A 155 21.55 -6.98 12.25
CA LYS A 155 22.78 -7.21 11.45
C LYS A 155 22.55 -6.98 9.96
N SER A 156 23.63 -7.02 9.20
CA SER A 156 23.61 -6.96 7.74
C SER A 156 23.24 -8.31 7.11
N TRP A 157 22.59 -8.25 5.94
CA TRP A 157 22.17 -9.40 5.14
C TRP A 157 22.76 -9.33 3.73
N PRO A 158 24.06 -9.72 3.52
CA PRO A 158 24.74 -9.55 2.25
C PRO A 158 24.10 -10.30 1.07
N ALA A 159 23.36 -11.40 1.35
CA ALA A 159 22.63 -12.16 0.33
C ALA A 159 21.45 -11.36 -0.28
N CYS A 160 20.99 -10.30 0.40
CA CYS A 160 19.99 -9.37 -0.09
C CYS A 160 20.65 -7.99 -0.33
N PRO A 161 21.20 -7.72 -1.52
CA PRO A 161 22.03 -6.53 -1.77
C PRO A 161 21.25 -5.22 -1.76
N HIS A 162 19.94 -5.28 -2.00
CA HIS A 162 19.03 -4.14 -2.01
C HIS A 162 17.70 -4.51 -1.34
N ALA A 163 17.12 -3.60 -0.59
CA ALA A 163 15.80 -3.75 0.01
C ALA A 163 15.07 -2.41 -0.02
N ILE A 164 13.80 -2.42 -0.39
CA ILE A 164 12.96 -1.22 -0.50
C ILE A 164 11.50 -1.56 -0.20
N ASP A 165 10.74 -0.57 0.31
CA ASP A 165 9.31 -0.63 0.52
C ASP A 165 8.91 -1.78 1.46
N PHE A 166 9.33 -1.63 2.71
CA PHE A 166 9.07 -2.61 3.76
C PHE A 166 7.59 -2.64 4.15
N TRP A 167 7.04 -3.85 4.20
CA TRP A 167 5.66 -4.10 4.58
C TRP A 167 5.56 -5.21 5.62
N LEU A 168 4.97 -4.92 6.76
CA LEU A 168 4.83 -5.86 7.86
C LEU A 168 3.38 -6.29 8.02
N ILE A 169 3.17 -7.59 8.12
CA ILE A 169 1.88 -8.22 8.46
C ILE A 169 2.12 -9.33 9.46
N CYS A 170 1.19 -9.55 10.40
CA CYS A 170 1.32 -10.61 11.39
C CYS A 170 0.29 -11.73 11.17
N ASP A 171 0.74 -12.97 11.36
CA ASP A 171 -0.15 -14.10 11.63
C ASP A 171 -0.22 -14.36 13.15
N ALA A 172 -0.80 -15.48 13.57
CA ALA A 172 -0.95 -15.81 14.99
C ALA A 172 0.38 -16.04 15.73
N THR A 173 1.47 -16.25 15.02
CA THR A 173 2.74 -16.70 15.58
C THR A 173 3.94 -15.82 15.23
N HIS A 174 3.89 -15.12 14.11
CA HIS A 174 5.02 -14.37 13.57
C HIS A 174 4.62 -12.99 13.03
N ALA A 175 5.51 -12.05 13.17
CA ALA A 175 5.59 -10.85 12.36
C ALA A 175 6.38 -11.17 11.06
N ARG A 176 5.80 -10.87 9.90
CA ARG A 176 6.33 -11.17 8.56
C ARG A 176 6.64 -9.86 7.85
N LEU A 177 7.90 -9.57 7.66
CA LEU A 177 8.39 -8.38 6.98
C LEU A 177 8.66 -8.72 5.52
N PHE A 178 7.82 -8.23 4.62
CA PHE A 178 7.99 -8.33 3.17
C PHE A 178 8.67 -7.07 2.63
N PHE A 179 9.42 -7.22 1.55
CA PHE A 179 10.05 -6.11 0.83
C PHE A 179 10.55 -6.57 -0.53
N THR A 180 10.75 -5.62 -1.44
CA THR A 180 11.31 -5.90 -2.77
C THR A 180 12.78 -5.48 -2.86
N SER A 181 13.46 -5.93 -3.91
CA SER A 181 14.85 -5.54 -4.19
C SER A 181 15.05 -4.91 -5.57
N ASN A 182 13.97 -4.43 -6.21
CA ASN A 182 13.94 -3.76 -7.53
C ASN A 182 14.61 -4.54 -8.68
N ASN A 183 14.84 -5.82 -8.49
CA ASN A 183 15.48 -6.72 -9.46
C ASN A 183 14.62 -7.96 -9.74
N GLY A 184 13.32 -7.83 -9.63
CA GLY A 184 12.36 -8.91 -9.86
C GLY A 184 12.17 -9.85 -8.67
N LYS A 185 12.48 -9.44 -7.44
CA LYS A 185 12.44 -10.32 -6.27
C LYS A 185 11.64 -9.72 -5.12
N LEU A 186 10.75 -10.55 -4.56
CA LEU A 186 10.09 -10.31 -3.28
C LEU A 186 10.76 -11.17 -2.21
N TRP A 187 11.11 -10.58 -1.11
CA TRP A 187 11.74 -11.19 0.04
C TRP A 187 10.86 -11.14 1.28
N ARG A 188 11.12 -12.03 2.24
CA ARG A 188 10.47 -12.05 3.55
C ARG A 188 11.47 -12.37 4.66
N SER A 189 11.42 -11.60 5.74
CA SER A 189 12.13 -11.85 7.00
C SER A 189 11.09 -12.04 8.10
N ASP A 190 11.25 -13.03 8.96
CA ASP A 190 10.26 -13.46 9.94
C ASP A 190 10.80 -13.25 11.36
N ALA A 191 9.94 -12.82 12.29
CA ALA A 191 10.25 -12.77 13.73
C ALA A 191 9.12 -13.43 14.51
N PRO A 192 9.40 -14.21 15.58
CA PRO A 192 8.35 -14.64 16.50
C PRO A 192 7.58 -13.43 17.02
N LEU A 193 6.24 -13.52 17.09
CA LEU A 193 5.40 -12.39 17.49
C LEU A 193 5.74 -11.89 18.90
N ALA A 194 6.15 -12.81 19.78
CA ALA A 194 6.56 -12.49 21.15
C ALA A 194 7.87 -11.69 21.24
N ASP A 195 8.72 -11.76 20.23
CA ASP A 195 10.01 -11.08 20.21
C ASP A 195 9.96 -9.71 19.51
N PHE A 196 8.84 -9.44 18.80
CA PHE A 196 8.66 -8.18 18.03
C PHE A 196 8.86 -6.95 18.95
N PRO A 197 9.63 -5.95 18.53
CA PRO A 197 10.16 -5.67 17.18
C PRO A 197 11.57 -6.22 16.88
N LYS A 198 12.01 -7.26 17.57
CA LYS A 198 13.32 -7.91 17.41
C LYS A 198 13.16 -9.32 16.83
N GLY A 199 14.28 -10.02 16.65
CA GLY A 199 14.29 -11.44 16.30
C GLY A 199 14.05 -11.74 14.81
N PHE A 200 14.14 -10.76 13.92
CA PHE A 200 14.00 -10.98 12.49
C PHE A 200 15.12 -11.85 11.92
N THR A 201 14.72 -12.89 11.19
CA THR A 201 15.62 -13.85 10.55
C THR A 201 16.24 -13.29 9.29
N GLU A 202 17.24 -14.02 8.75
CA GLU A 202 17.74 -13.76 7.40
C GLU A 202 16.61 -13.77 6.37
N PRO A 203 16.57 -12.78 5.45
CA PRO A 203 15.55 -12.72 4.41
C PRO A 203 15.57 -13.95 3.50
N LYS A 204 14.38 -14.47 3.18
CA LYS A 204 14.15 -15.57 2.25
C LYS A 204 13.50 -15.04 0.99
N LEU A 205 13.91 -15.55 -0.18
CA LEU A 205 13.25 -15.29 -1.45
C LEU A 205 11.85 -15.92 -1.45
N VAL A 206 10.83 -15.15 -1.80
CA VAL A 206 9.43 -15.56 -1.79
C VAL A 206 8.86 -15.66 -3.21
N LEU A 207 9.12 -14.66 -4.04
CA LEU A 207 8.74 -14.63 -5.45
C LEU A 207 9.88 -14.07 -6.28
N GLU A 208 10.01 -14.57 -7.51
CA GLU A 208 10.93 -14.04 -8.52
C GLU A 208 10.20 -13.96 -9.86
N GLY A 209 10.39 -12.87 -10.59
CA GLY A 209 9.80 -12.65 -11.90
C GLY A 209 9.80 -11.19 -12.32
N ASP A 210 8.89 -10.84 -13.21
CA ASP A 210 8.68 -9.45 -13.63
C ASP A 210 7.95 -8.65 -12.54
N LEU A 211 8.70 -8.27 -11.53
CA LEU A 211 8.29 -7.49 -10.35
C LEU A 211 9.15 -6.24 -10.25
N PHE A 212 8.61 -5.17 -9.65
CA PHE A 212 9.37 -3.95 -9.45
C PHE A 212 9.52 -3.62 -7.95
N GLU A 213 8.56 -2.91 -7.35
CA GLU A 213 8.65 -2.42 -5.96
C GLU A 213 7.28 -2.40 -5.26
N ALA A 214 7.15 -1.74 -4.11
CA ALA A 214 5.89 -1.44 -3.44
C ALA A 214 5.02 -2.68 -3.15
N SER A 215 5.60 -3.70 -2.49
CA SER A 215 4.81 -4.86 -2.09
C SER A 215 3.91 -4.54 -0.90
N ALA A 216 2.64 -4.97 -0.95
CA ALA A 216 1.67 -4.84 0.12
C ALA A 216 0.85 -6.12 0.29
N THR A 217 0.86 -6.70 1.49
CA THR A 217 0.25 -8.00 1.78
C THR A 217 -0.88 -7.86 2.80
N TYR A 218 -2.00 -8.56 2.58
CA TYR A 218 -3.23 -8.43 3.35
C TYR A 218 -3.85 -9.80 3.67
N LYS A 219 -4.56 -9.90 4.80
CA LYS A 219 -5.50 -10.99 5.07
C LYS A 219 -6.82 -10.69 4.37
N ILE A 220 -7.40 -11.66 3.66
CA ILE A 220 -8.72 -11.50 3.05
C ILE A 220 -9.80 -11.90 4.07
N LYS A 221 -10.68 -10.95 4.41
CA LYS A 221 -11.79 -11.19 5.33
C LYS A 221 -12.70 -12.31 4.86
N GLY A 222 -13.03 -13.20 5.80
CA GLY A 222 -13.91 -14.33 5.52
C GLY A 222 -13.28 -15.46 4.71
N ARG A 223 -11.96 -15.42 4.45
CA ARG A 223 -11.20 -16.47 3.75
C ARG A 223 -9.94 -16.85 4.53
N GLU A 224 -9.57 -18.13 4.45
CA GLU A 224 -8.25 -18.60 4.86
C GLU A 224 -7.24 -18.35 3.73
N GLU A 225 -7.05 -17.07 3.40
CA GLU A 225 -6.25 -16.66 2.25
C GLU A 225 -5.67 -15.25 2.47
N TYR A 226 -4.50 -15.02 1.90
CA TYR A 226 -3.80 -13.75 1.87
C TYR A 226 -3.65 -13.29 0.42
N LEU A 227 -3.64 -11.98 0.23
CA LEU A 227 -3.36 -11.29 -1.02
C LEU A 227 -2.04 -10.56 -0.89
N THR A 228 -1.15 -10.65 -1.88
CA THR A 228 -0.03 -9.70 -2.03
C THR A 228 -0.13 -8.95 -3.33
N LEU A 229 0.00 -7.65 -3.25
CA LEU A 229 0.12 -6.76 -4.41
C LEU A 229 1.58 -6.40 -4.57
N ILE A 230 2.04 -6.31 -5.82
CA ILE A 230 3.40 -5.84 -6.12
C ILE A 230 3.33 -4.96 -7.35
N GLU A 231 3.97 -3.82 -7.31
CA GLU A 231 4.08 -2.93 -8.46
C GLU A 231 4.94 -3.54 -9.54
N ALA A 232 4.57 -3.29 -10.79
CA ALA A 232 5.29 -3.66 -12.00
C ALA A 232 5.37 -2.48 -12.96
N GLN A 233 6.29 -2.55 -13.91
CA GLN A 233 6.45 -1.58 -14.99
C GLN A 233 6.07 -2.21 -16.33
N GLY A 234 5.33 -1.49 -17.15
CA GLY A 234 4.93 -1.96 -18.49
C GLY A 234 3.89 -1.06 -19.14
N GLY A 235 3.71 -1.18 -20.45
CA GLY A 235 2.75 -0.37 -21.19
C GLY A 235 2.96 1.14 -21.09
N GLY A 236 4.19 1.59 -20.84
CA GLY A 236 4.56 2.99 -20.68
C GLY A 236 4.32 3.56 -19.30
N GLY A 237 3.95 2.75 -18.29
CA GLY A 237 3.66 3.23 -16.95
C GLY A 237 3.82 2.16 -15.88
N ARG A 238 3.28 2.44 -14.69
CA ARG A 238 3.30 1.56 -13.53
C ARG A 238 1.90 0.98 -13.30
N TYR A 239 1.85 -0.25 -12.76
CA TYR A 239 0.62 -0.96 -12.45
C TYR A 239 0.84 -2.01 -11.35
N PHE A 240 -0.25 -2.54 -10.77
CA PHE A 240 -0.18 -3.58 -9.75
C PHE A 240 -0.52 -4.95 -10.31
N LYS A 241 0.29 -5.92 -9.93
CA LYS A 241 0.06 -7.36 -10.04
C LYS A 241 -0.41 -7.92 -8.68
N ALA A 242 -1.04 -9.10 -8.71
CA ALA A 242 -1.58 -9.75 -7.50
C ALA A 242 -1.30 -11.25 -7.48
N TRP A 243 -1.02 -11.76 -6.28
CA TRP A 243 -0.90 -13.17 -5.96
C TRP A 243 -1.69 -13.47 -4.69
N THR A 244 -2.10 -14.75 -4.52
CA THR A 244 -2.72 -15.22 -3.30
C THR A 244 -1.97 -16.41 -2.70
N ALA A 245 -2.12 -16.61 -1.39
CA ALA A 245 -1.57 -17.75 -0.67
C ALA A 245 -2.46 -18.11 0.54
N PRO A 246 -2.56 -19.41 0.91
CA PRO A 246 -3.35 -19.81 2.08
C PRO A 246 -2.70 -19.43 3.42
N ARG A 247 -1.40 -19.17 3.43
CA ARG A 247 -0.62 -18.71 4.59
C ARG A 247 0.52 -17.79 4.12
N LEU A 248 0.97 -16.91 4.99
CA LEU A 248 2.06 -15.95 4.70
C LEU A 248 3.40 -16.64 4.40
N ASP A 249 3.59 -17.89 4.82
CA ASP A 249 4.79 -18.70 4.59
C ASP A 249 4.62 -19.77 3.50
N ALA A 250 3.46 -19.85 2.86
CA ALA A 250 3.19 -20.78 1.76
C ALA A 250 3.63 -20.21 0.40
N GLU A 251 3.53 -21.03 -0.62
CA GLU A 251 3.74 -20.62 -2.00
C GLU A 251 2.64 -19.66 -2.48
N TRP A 252 3.03 -18.58 -3.12
CA TRP A 252 2.14 -17.58 -3.69
C TRP A 252 1.71 -17.97 -5.11
N LYS A 253 0.40 -18.02 -5.35
CA LYS A 253 -0.20 -18.38 -6.62
C LYS A 253 -0.58 -17.12 -7.41
N PRO A 254 -0.28 -17.06 -8.73
CA PRO A 254 -0.69 -15.95 -9.57
C PRO A 254 -2.20 -15.76 -9.59
N LEU A 255 -2.67 -14.52 -9.42
CA LEU A 255 -4.08 -14.14 -9.53
C LEU A 255 -4.31 -13.18 -10.70
N ALA A 256 -3.56 -12.07 -10.74
CA ALA A 256 -3.65 -11.03 -11.76
C ALA A 256 -2.23 -10.50 -12.03
N THR A 257 -1.49 -11.12 -12.97
CA THR A 257 -0.02 -10.99 -13.06
C THR A 257 0.49 -10.51 -14.41
N THR A 258 -0.39 -10.12 -15.33
CA THR A 258 0.00 -9.46 -16.60
C THR A 258 -0.60 -8.06 -16.67
N LEU A 259 -0.16 -7.23 -17.61
CA LEU A 259 -0.73 -5.89 -17.79
C LEU A 259 -2.20 -5.96 -18.22
N GLU A 260 -2.54 -6.91 -19.12
CA GLU A 260 -3.89 -7.12 -19.63
C GLU A 260 -4.83 -7.69 -18.59
N LYS A 261 -4.29 -8.51 -17.69
CA LYS A 261 -4.98 -9.05 -16.51
C LYS A 261 -4.26 -8.60 -15.26
N SER A 262 -4.31 -7.30 -14.99
CA SER A 262 -3.67 -6.66 -13.84
C SER A 262 -4.64 -6.49 -12.68
N PHE A 263 -4.10 -6.39 -11.47
CA PHE A 263 -4.92 -5.99 -10.32
C PHE A 263 -5.43 -4.55 -10.49
N ALA A 264 -4.53 -3.59 -10.75
CA ALA A 264 -4.90 -2.21 -11.05
C ALA A 264 -3.91 -1.60 -12.06
N SER A 265 -4.41 -1.10 -13.17
CA SER A 265 -3.63 -0.48 -14.25
C SER A 265 -4.48 0.53 -15.02
N ARG A 266 -3.88 1.25 -15.95
CA ARG A 266 -4.60 2.10 -16.91
C ARG A 266 -5.61 1.34 -17.78
N LEU A 267 -5.45 0.02 -17.96
CA LEU A 267 -6.32 -0.79 -18.83
C LEU A 267 -7.62 -1.20 -18.14
N ASN A 268 -7.64 -1.26 -16.82
CA ASN A 268 -8.82 -1.67 -16.04
C ASN A 268 -9.31 -0.58 -15.06
N THR A 269 -8.86 0.67 -15.25
CA THR A 269 -9.28 1.83 -14.45
C THR A 269 -10.04 2.83 -15.33
N THR A 270 -11.23 3.23 -14.89
CA THR A 270 -12.04 4.28 -15.48
C THR A 270 -12.02 5.54 -14.62
N PHE A 271 -12.32 6.69 -15.23
CA PHE A 271 -12.40 7.99 -14.58
C PHE A 271 -13.84 8.51 -14.66
N PRO A 272 -14.24 9.51 -13.85
CA PRO A 272 -15.58 10.10 -13.91
C PRO A 272 -15.93 10.53 -15.35
N ASP A 273 -17.20 10.40 -15.72
CA ASP A 273 -17.68 10.69 -17.06
C ASP A 273 -17.27 12.09 -17.54
N GLY A 274 -16.67 12.15 -18.74
CA GLY A 274 -16.16 13.39 -19.34
C GLY A 274 -14.87 13.93 -18.72
N ALA A 275 -14.34 13.31 -17.65
CA ALA A 275 -13.07 13.72 -17.06
C ALA A 275 -11.89 13.16 -17.85
N LYS A 276 -10.91 14.00 -18.14
CA LYS A 276 -9.60 13.55 -18.68
C LYS A 276 -8.90 12.72 -17.58
N PRO A 277 -8.34 11.53 -17.92
CA PRO A 277 -7.55 10.77 -16.96
C PRO A 277 -6.42 11.62 -16.35
N TRP A 278 -6.37 11.67 -15.03
CA TRP A 278 -5.30 12.37 -14.30
C TRP A 278 -4.12 11.47 -13.91
N ALA A 279 -4.27 10.16 -14.14
CA ALA A 279 -3.24 9.17 -13.87
C ALA A 279 -3.30 8.06 -14.94
N GLN A 280 -2.20 7.79 -15.61
CA GLN A 280 -1.95 6.61 -16.42
C GLN A 280 -1.01 5.63 -15.72
N SER A 281 -0.16 6.11 -14.83
CA SER A 281 0.58 5.28 -13.88
C SER A 281 -0.21 5.14 -12.60
N ILE A 282 -0.50 3.88 -12.22
CA ILE A 282 -1.10 3.48 -10.94
C ILE A 282 0.02 2.84 -10.14
N SER A 283 0.53 3.57 -9.15
CA SER A 283 1.79 3.25 -8.47
C SER A 283 1.60 3.28 -6.96
N HIS A 284 2.56 2.81 -6.23
CA HIS A 284 2.69 2.66 -4.79
C HIS A 284 1.43 3.05 -4.00
N GLY A 285 0.78 2.06 -3.37
CA GLY A 285 -0.51 2.29 -2.72
C GLY A 285 -0.85 1.23 -1.70
N GLU A 286 -1.94 1.49 -0.97
CA GLU A 286 -2.46 0.63 0.07
C GLU A 286 -3.95 0.39 -0.12
N LEU A 287 -4.41 -0.87 0.01
CA LEU A 287 -5.83 -1.18 0.14
C LEU A 287 -6.37 -0.67 1.47
N LEU A 288 -7.53 -0.01 1.45
CA LEU A 288 -8.21 0.40 2.67
C LEU A 288 -8.61 -0.84 3.48
N ARG A 289 -8.17 -0.91 4.72
CA ARG A 289 -8.36 -2.06 5.61
C ARG A 289 -9.68 -1.99 6.35
N SER A 290 -10.23 -3.16 6.73
CA SER A 290 -11.44 -3.29 7.57
C SER A 290 -11.19 -2.90 9.03
N GLY A 291 -9.92 -2.91 9.45
CA GLY A 291 -9.45 -2.57 10.79
C GLY A 291 -8.11 -1.87 10.72
N SER A 292 -7.53 -1.61 11.87
CA SER A 292 -6.24 -0.92 11.98
C SER A 292 -5.11 -1.80 12.52
N ASP A 293 -5.40 -3.08 12.85
CA ASP A 293 -4.45 -3.97 13.52
C ASP A 293 -3.40 -4.57 12.57
N GLU A 294 -2.44 -5.27 13.16
CA GLU A 294 -1.29 -5.91 12.49
C GLU A 294 -1.67 -7.07 11.54
N LYS A 295 -2.95 -7.49 11.52
CA LYS A 295 -3.43 -8.53 10.60
C LYS A 295 -3.75 -7.98 9.22
N LEU A 296 -3.90 -6.66 9.10
CA LEU A 296 -4.11 -5.94 7.84
C LEU A 296 -5.27 -6.54 7.01
N GLU A 297 -6.43 -6.75 7.65
CA GLU A 297 -7.57 -7.37 7.00
C GLU A 297 -8.24 -6.42 6.00
N ILE A 298 -8.54 -6.91 4.79
CA ILE A 298 -9.30 -6.22 3.75
C ILE A 298 -10.66 -6.87 3.53
N ASP A 299 -11.69 -6.08 3.21
CA ASP A 299 -13.02 -6.57 2.90
C ASP A 299 -13.18 -6.73 1.37
N PRO A 300 -13.26 -7.97 0.83
CA PRO A 300 -13.39 -8.20 -0.60
C PRO A 300 -14.68 -7.61 -1.21
N ALA A 301 -15.71 -7.36 -0.39
CA ALA A 301 -16.96 -6.74 -0.85
C ALA A 301 -16.86 -5.21 -0.98
N ASN A 302 -15.80 -4.58 -0.46
CA ASN A 302 -15.64 -3.13 -0.43
C ASN A 302 -14.18 -2.72 -0.64
N LEU A 303 -13.57 -3.22 -1.71
CA LEU A 303 -12.16 -2.91 -2.02
C LEU A 303 -12.02 -1.48 -2.50
N LYS A 304 -11.07 -0.77 -1.88
CA LYS A 304 -10.60 0.54 -2.30
C LYS A 304 -9.08 0.58 -2.19
N LEU A 305 -8.41 1.08 -3.22
CA LEU A 305 -6.96 1.24 -3.26
C LEU A 305 -6.62 2.73 -3.23
N LEU A 306 -5.98 3.18 -2.15
CA LEU A 306 -5.33 4.48 -2.13
C LEU A 306 -4.00 4.35 -2.87
N TYR A 307 -3.75 5.19 -3.87
CA TYR A 307 -2.61 5.07 -4.76
C TYR A 307 -1.99 6.41 -5.11
N GLN A 308 -0.74 6.40 -5.47
CA GLN A 308 -0.12 7.54 -6.15
C GLN A 308 -0.30 7.41 -7.65
N GLY A 309 -0.63 8.52 -8.29
CA GLY A 309 -0.85 8.57 -9.73
C GLY A 309 -0.23 9.80 -10.39
N VAL A 310 0.04 9.68 -11.69
CA VAL A 310 0.57 10.75 -12.54
C VAL A 310 0.26 10.41 -14.00
N THR A 311 0.16 11.43 -14.85
CA THR A 311 0.00 11.25 -16.31
C THR A 311 1.34 10.97 -17.01
N ASP A 312 1.28 10.35 -18.19
CA ASP A 312 2.46 10.13 -19.02
C ASP A 312 3.10 11.47 -19.44
N GLU A 313 2.29 12.49 -19.70
CA GLU A 313 2.72 13.85 -20.05
C GLU A 313 3.49 14.49 -18.89
N GLU A 314 2.99 14.35 -17.66
CA GLU A 314 3.63 14.89 -16.47
C GLU A 314 4.94 14.16 -16.11
N MET A 315 5.10 12.90 -16.51
CA MET A 315 6.33 12.12 -16.32
C MET A 315 7.38 12.41 -17.40
N ALA A 316 6.95 12.70 -18.61
CA ALA A 316 7.84 12.77 -19.77
C ALA A 316 9.02 13.72 -19.58
N GLY A 317 10.24 13.20 -19.77
CA GLY A 317 11.48 13.98 -19.70
C GLY A 317 11.88 14.47 -18.31
N LYS A 318 11.13 14.15 -17.26
CA LYS A 318 11.49 14.55 -15.89
C LYS A 318 12.36 13.50 -15.19
N PRO A 319 13.37 13.91 -14.43
CA PRO A 319 14.05 13.01 -13.51
C PRO A 319 13.07 12.54 -12.44
N TYR A 320 13.23 11.31 -11.94
CA TYR A 320 12.29 10.67 -11.01
C TYR A 320 11.90 11.55 -9.82
N GLY A 321 12.85 12.25 -9.21
CA GLY A 321 12.60 13.15 -8.07
C GLY A 321 11.79 14.42 -8.38
N LYS A 322 11.44 14.67 -9.64
CA LYS A 322 10.64 15.83 -10.10
C LYS A 322 9.29 15.41 -10.69
N ILE A 323 8.95 14.12 -10.65
CA ILE A 323 7.64 13.63 -11.10
C ILE A 323 6.58 14.05 -10.08
N PRO A 324 5.51 14.77 -10.50
CA PRO A 324 4.53 15.37 -9.59
C PRO A 324 3.44 14.38 -9.18
N TRP A 325 3.82 13.35 -8.46
CA TRP A 325 2.88 12.35 -7.94
C TRP A 325 1.82 12.98 -7.04
N ARG A 326 0.58 12.51 -7.17
CA ARG A 326 -0.60 12.89 -6.38
C ARG A 326 -1.32 11.63 -5.90
N LEU A 327 -2.14 11.75 -4.85
CA LEU A 327 -2.90 10.63 -4.32
C LEU A 327 -4.34 10.64 -4.80
N GLY A 328 -4.89 9.46 -5.02
CA GLY A 328 -6.30 9.22 -5.33
C GLY A 328 -6.76 7.86 -4.84
N LEU A 329 -8.07 7.61 -4.94
CA LEU A 329 -8.69 6.33 -4.61
C LEU A 329 -9.20 5.63 -5.86
N LEU A 330 -8.95 4.32 -5.94
CA LEU A 330 -9.68 3.41 -6.81
C LEU A 330 -10.74 2.70 -5.98
N GLU A 331 -11.96 2.63 -6.52
CA GLU A 331 -13.05 1.82 -5.98
C GLU A 331 -13.34 0.66 -6.93
N LEU A 332 -13.42 -0.57 -6.38
CA LEU A 332 -13.76 -1.74 -7.18
C LEU A 332 -15.18 -1.61 -7.71
N VAL A 333 -15.35 -1.82 -9.02
CA VAL A 333 -16.65 -1.83 -9.68
C VAL A 333 -17.12 -3.28 -9.82
N PRO A 334 -18.38 -3.59 -9.51
CA PRO A 334 -18.96 -4.93 -9.65
C PRO A 334 -18.89 -5.49 -11.07
#